data_71a8837c51a4cb7e6e8e0b7df2a563f1
#
_entry.id   71a8837c51a4cb7e6e8e0b7df2a563f1
#
_cell.length_a   1.000
_cell.length_b   1.000
_cell.length_c   1.000
_cell.angle_alpha   90.00
_cell.angle_beta   90.00
_cell.angle_gamma   90.00
#
_symmetry.space_group_name_H-M   'P 1'
#
loop_
_entity.id
_entity.type
_entity.pdbx_description
1 polymer ?
#
loop_
_entity_poly.entity_id
_entity_poly.type
_entity_poly.pdbx_seq_one_letter_code
_entity_poly.pdbx_strand_id
1 'polypeptide(L)'
;MISCHEKKTEDAPWILDRFDDIKILRYEVPGFAELPLREKELIYYLAEAAKCGRDIMFDQNFKYNLPVRRTLEVIYENYDGDRTTPEWKALEKYLKKVWFANGIHHHYSNDKFVPEFPKEYFLAVAESIPVEKFGDELNALRAVVCEAIFNPELYKTQLNQAEGQDLVTTSANNYYEGVTQAEVEEFYRSMADPADPEPVSYGLNSKLVKDEDGTIRERVWKVGGMYSPAIEKIVYWLEKAQGVAQEPQKATIAALIDYYKTGDLHDFDRYNILWVRDTVSNVDFVNGFIEDYGDPLGRKASWESLVNFMDKEACHRTEVISENAQWFEDHSPVDSAYRKKVVKGVSAKVITAAMLGGDCYPATPIGINLPNVDWIRKEHGSKSVTIDNITYAYAQAAHGDGFLEEFMLRPEDRERIDKYGKLADD
;
A
#
# COMPACT_ATOMS: atom_id res chain seq x y z
N MET A 1 32.56 -33.29 30.50
CA MET A 1 32.56 -32.13 29.60
C MET A 1 31.63 -32.47 28.45
N ILE A 2 30.39 -32.04 28.55
CA ILE A 2 29.40 -32.20 27.49
C ILE A 2 29.47 -30.95 26.62
N SER A 3 30.03 -31.09 25.41
CA SER A 3 30.09 -30.05 24.41
C SER A 3 28.66 -29.80 23.88
N CYS A 4 28.06 -28.72 24.29
CA CYS A 4 26.90 -28.18 23.60
C CYS A 4 27.34 -27.69 22.21
N HIS A 5 27.10 -28.49 21.19
CA HIS A 5 27.07 -28.00 19.81
C HIS A 5 25.83 -27.11 19.69
N GLU A 6 26.05 -25.82 19.68
CA GLU A 6 25.05 -24.90 19.13
C GLU A 6 24.76 -25.34 17.68
N LYS A 7 23.57 -25.86 17.45
CA LYS A 7 23.05 -25.99 16.08
C LYS A 7 23.01 -24.56 15.53
N LYS A 8 23.89 -24.24 14.56
CA LYS A 8 23.63 -23.13 13.65
C LYS A 8 22.24 -23.35 13.10
N THR A 9 21.31 -22.50 13.45
CA THR A 9 20.05 -22.38 12.75
C THR A 9 20.41 -22.07 11.30
N GLU A 10 20.04 -22.94 10.36
CA GLU A 10 20.11 -22.60 8.94
C GLU A 10 19.34 -21.28 8.78
N ASP A 11 20.00 -20.28 8.22
CA ASP A 11 19.37 -18.98 7.97
C ASP A 11 18.11 -19.23 7.11
N ALA A 12 16.97 -18.76 7.58
CA ALA A 12 15.72 -18.96 6.87
C ALA A 12 15.79 -18.24 5.50
N PRO A 13 15.24 -18.85 4.43
CA PRO A 13 15.39 -18.29 3.09
C PRO A 13 14.74 -16.90 2.97
N TRP A 14 15.41 -15.99 2.26
CA TRP A 14 14.88 -14.65 1.94
C TRP A 14 13.76 -14.68 0.92
N ILE A 15 13.74 -15.68 0.03
CA ILE A 15 12.67 -15.91 -0.94
C ILE A 15 11.83 -17.08 -0.44
N LEU A 16 10.57 -16.82 -0.12
CA LEU A 16 9.63 -17.82 0.40
C LEU A 16 8.90 -18.57 -0.71
N ASP A 17 8.58 -17.88 -1.82
CA ASP A 17 7.88 -18.47 -2.97
C ASP A 17 8.22 -17.69 -4.25
N ARG A 18 8.10 -18.37 -5.39
CA ARG A 18 8.19 -17.75 -6.73
C ARG A 18 7.11 -18.35 -7.61
N PHE A 19 6.36 -17.51 -8.27
CA PHE A 19 5.38 -17.92 -9.27
C PHE A 19 5.25 -16.81 -10.33
N ASP A 20 5.34 -17.19 -11.60
CA ASP A 20 5.37 -16.26 -12.70
C ASP A 20 6.52 -15.24 -12.54
N ASP A 21 6.25 -13.97 -12.67
CA ASP A 21 7.19 -12.85 -12.44
C ASP A 21 7.21 -12.32 -10.99
N ILE A 22 6.53 -13.02 -10.06
CA ILE A 22 6.38 -12.60 -8.66
C ILE A 22 7.33 -13.39 -7.75
N LYS A 23 8.02 -12.67 -6.86
CA LYS A 23 8.80 -13.21 -5.75
C LYS A 23 8.16 -12.81 -4.42
N ILE A 24 7.91 -13.78 -3.54
CA ILE A 24 7.50 -13.51 -2.17
C ILE A 24 8.75 -13.44 -1.30
N LEU A 25 9.06 -12.24 -0.81
CA LEU A 25 10.21 -12.00 0.04
C LEU A 25 9.81 -12.06 1.51
N ARG A 26 10.72 -12.58 2.33
CA ARG A 26 10.69 -12.43 3.76
C ARG A 26 11.53 -11.22 4.14
N TYR A 27 11.09 -10.46 5.13
CA TYR A 27 11.93 -9.47 5.79
C TYR A 27 12.01 -9.77 7.29
N GLU A 28 13.09 -9.35 7.92
CA GLU A 28 13.28 -9.42 9.36
C GLU A 28 12.93 -8.09 10.02
N VAL A 29 12.71 -8.12 11.33
CA VAL A 29 12.38 -6.93 12.12
C VAL A 29 13.42 -6.77 13.22
N PRO A 30 14.68 -6.39 12.86
CA PRO A 30 15.76 -6.23 13.82
C PRO A 30 15.41 -5.16 14.85
N GLY A 31 15.87 -5.33 16.08
CA GLY A 31 15.61 -4.39 17.18
C GLY A 31 14.23 -4.52 17.84
N PHE A 32 13.30 -5.33 17.31
CA PHE A 32 11.98 -5.48 17.93
C PHE A 32 12.03 -6.12 19.31
N ALA A 33 12.93 -7.10 19.52
CA ALA A 33 13.05 -7.80 20.79
C ALA A 33 13.49 -6.88 21.95
N GLU A 34 14.25 -5.84 21.63
CA GLU A 34 14.82 -4.88 22.56
C GLU A 34 13.87 -3.75 22.95
N LEU A 35 12.76 -3.58 22.21
CA LEU A 35 11.78 -2.53 22.50
C LEU A 35 11.12 -2.75 23.87
N PRO A 36 10.80 -1.66 24.59
CA PRO A 36 9.98 -1.72 25.80
C PRO A 36 8.61 -2.37 25.53
N LEU A 37 8.05 -3.07 26.50
CA LEU A 37 6.75 -3.75 26.36
C LEU A 37 5.65 -2.81 25.82
N ARG A 38 5.59 -1.57 26.31
CA ARG A 38 4.62 -0.57 25.87
C ARG A 38 4.72 -0.24 24.38
N GLU A 39 5.93 -0.15 23.82
CA GLU A 39 6.13 0.08 22.39
C GLU A 39 5.74 -1.15 21.57
N LYS A 40 6.01 -2.36 22.08
CA LYS A 40 5.54 -3.62 21.46
C LYS A 40 4.01 -3.70 21.44
N GLU A 41 3.34 -3.30 22.52
CA GLU A 41 1.87 -3.22 22.59
C GLU A 41 1.32 -2.19 21.60
N LEU A 42 1.97 -1.03 21.45
CA LEU A 42 1.60 0.00 20.51
C LEU A 42 1.72 -0.53 19.07
N ILE A 43 2.87 -1.14 18.71
CA ILE A 43 3.09 -1.77 17.40
C ILE A 43 2.03 -2.84 17.13
N TYR A 44 1.69 -3.67 18.13
CA TYR A 44 0.66 -4.70 17.99
C TYR A 44 -0.70 -4.10 17.63
N TYR A 45 -1.17 -3.07 18.36
CA TYR A 45 -2.46 -2.46 18.08
C TYR A 45 -2.50 -1.73 16.73
N LEU A 46 -1.42 -1.04 16.36
CA LEU A 46 -1.30 -0.40 15.06
C LEU A 46 -1.26 -1.43 13.92
N ALA A 47 -0.58 -2.57 14.12
CA ALA A 47 -0.55 -3.67 13.15
C ALA A 47 -1.92 -4.35 13.00
N GLU A 48 -2.69 -4.50 14.09
CA GLU A 48 -4.07 -5.00 13.99
C GLU A 48 -4.97 -4.03 13.22
N ALA A 49 -4.81 -2.71 13.41
CA ALA A 49 -5.50 -1.71 12.59
C ALA A 49 -5.10 -1.81 11.12
N ALA A 50 -3.81 -2.01 10.82
CA ALA A 50 -3.29 -2.18 9.46
C ALA A 50 -3.92 -3.37 8.71
N LYS A 51 -4.18 -4.48 9.39
CA LYS A 51 -4.81 -5.66 8.78
C LYS A 51 -6.27 -5.45 8.40
N CYS A 52 -6.97 -4.53 9.06
CA CYS A 52 -8.40 -4.30 8.84
C CYS A 52 -8.72 -3.61 7.50
N GLY A 53 -7.77 -2.92 6.88
CA GLY A 53 -7.96 -2.22 5.61
C GLY A 53 -7.76 -3.08 4.35
N ARG A 54 -7.36 -4.35 4.48
CA ARG A 54 -7.08 -5.24 3.34
C ARG A 54 -8.24 -5.32 2.34
N ASP A 55 -9.46 -5.50 2.82
CA ASP A 55 -10.62 -5.63 1.94
C ASP A 55 -11.00 -4.31 1.26
N ILE A 56 -10.68 -3.17 1.86
CA ILE A 56 -10.83 -1.84 1.24
C ILE A 56 -9.97 -1.79 -0.03
N MET A 57 -8.69 -2.19 0.06
CA MET A 57 -7.77 -2.17 -1.07
C MET A 57 -8.24 -3.05 -2.23
N PHE A 58 -8.74 -4.26 -1.93
CA PHE A 58 -9.31 -5.14 -2.96
C PHE A 58 -10.48 -4.47 -3.70
N ASP A 59 -11.39 -3.84 -2.97
CA ASP A 59 -12.56 -3.17 -3.56
C ASP A 59 -12.18 -1.90 -4.34
N GLN A 60 -11.23 -1.10 -3.84
CA GLN A 60 -10.72 0.07 -4.55
C GLN A 60 -10.08 -0.29 -5.89
N ASN A 61 -9.31 -1.38 -5.93
CA ASN A 61 -8.67 -1.84 -7.16
C ASN A 61 -9.66 -2.30 -8.23
N PHE A 62 -10.75 -2.96 -7.83
CA PHE A 62 -11.83 -3.34 -8.74
C PHE A 62 -13.05 -3.84 -7.96
N LYS A 63 -14.24 -3.37 -8.30
CA LYS A 63 -15.51 -3.65 -7.60
C LYS A 63 -15.86 -5.13 -7.43
N TYR A 64 -15.30 -6.01 -8.25
CA TYR A 64 -15.54 -7.46 -8.16
C TYR A 64 -14.35 -8.25 -7.62
N ASN A 65 -13.28 -7.60 -7.20
CA ASN A 65 -12.13 -8.31 -6.62
C ASN A 65 -12.47 -9.11 -5.36
N LEU A 66 -13.32 -8.58 -4.49
CA LEU A 66 -13.75 -9.31 -3.28
C LEU A 66 -14.57 -10.56 -3.62
N PRO A 67 -15.63 -10.50 -4.46
CA PRO A 67 -16.34 -11.69 -4.93
C PRO A 67 -15.43 -12.70 -5.64
N VAL A 68 -14.52 -12.25 -6.50
CA VAL A 68 -13.56 -13.14 -7.20
C VAL A 68 -12.66 -13.84 -6.18
N ARG A 69 -12.01 -13.10 -5.28
CA ARG A 69 -11.12 -13.65 -4.25
C ARG A 69 -11.86 -14.66 -3.38
N ARG A 70 -13.00 -14.30 -2.82
CA ARG A 70 -13.80 -15.17 -1.96
C ARG A 70 -14.26 -16.44 -2.67
N THR A 71 -14.66 -16.34 -3.95
CA THR A 71 -15.02 -17.51 -4.76
C THR A 71 -13.83 -18.45 -4.93
N LEU A 72 -12.65 -17.92 -5.27
CA LEU A 72 -11.43 -18.70 -5.41
C LEU A 72 -10.98 -19.33 -4.08
N GLU A 73 -11.11 -18.60 -2.97
CA GLU A 73 -10.82 -19.10 -1.61
C GLU A 73 -11.75 -20.26 -1.24
N VAL A 74 -13.07 -20.15 -1.49
CA VAL A 74 -14.02 -21.25 -1.27
C VAL A 74 -13.67 -22.48 -2.11
N ILE A 75 -13.29 -22.28 -3.36
CA ILE A 75 -12.83 -23.36 -4.24
C ILE A 75 -11.56 -24.00 -3.65
N TYR A 76 -10.58 -23.22 -3.29
CA TYR A 76 -9.30 -23.69 -2.76
C TYR A 76 -9.46 -24.49 -1.47
N GLU A 77 -10.32 -24.04 -0.56
CA GLU A 77 -10.56 -24.69 0.73
C GLU A 77 -11.38 -25.97 0.63
N ASN A 78 -12.33 -26.06 -0.31
CA ASN A 78 -13.35 -27.13 -0.31
C ASN A 78 -13.25 -28.11 -1.49
N TYR A 79 -12.33 -27.94 -2.44
CA TYR A 79 -12.15 -28.89 -3.54
C TYR A 79 -11.43 -30.16 -3.06
N ASP A 80 -12.11 -31.30 -3.19
CA ASP A 80 -11.61 -32.64 -2.78
C ASP A 80 -11.00 -33.44 -3.94
N GLY A 81 -10.95 -32.88 -5.16
CA GLY A 81 -10.41 -33.56 -6.34
C GLY A 81 -8.89 -33.58 -6.40
N ASP A 82 -8.35 -34.04 -7.55
CA ASP A 82 -6.90 -34.15 -7.76
C ASP A 82 -6.25 -32.76 -7.92
N ARG A 83 -5.48 -32.36 -6.91
CA ARG A 83 -4.72 -31.11 -6.88
C ARG A 83 -3.36 -31.17 -7.57
N THR A 84 -3.01 -32.31 -8.17
CA THR A 84 -1.73 -32.49 -8.89
C THR A 84 -1.83 -32.17 -10.38
N THR A 85 -3.06 -32.00 -10.89
CA THR A 85 -3.32 -31.73 -12.31
C THR A 85 -2.75 -30.36 -12.75
N PRO A 86 -2.37 -30.20 -14.02
CA PRO A 86 -1.90 -28.91 -14.54
C PRO A 86 -2.93 -27.79 -14.39
N GLU A 87 -4.21 -28.09 -14.59
CA GLU A 87 -5.32 -27.13 -14.48
C GLU A 87 -5.49 -26.64 -13.04
N TRP A 88 -5.37 -27.54 -12.04
CA TRP A 88 -5.43 -27.13 -10.62
C TRP A 88 -4.24 -26.23 -10.27
N LYS A 89 -3.02 -26.59 -10.68
CA LYS A 89 -1.83 -25.77 -10.43
C LYS A 89 -1.94 -24.39 -11.06
N ALA A 90 -2.53 -24.30 -12.26
CA ALA A 90 -2.80 -23.03 -12.91
C ALA A 90 -3.84 -22.19 -12.14
N LEU A 91 -4.91 -22.83 -11.61
CA LEU A 91 -5.91 -22.16 -10.77
C LEU A 91 -5.29 -21.68 -9.45
N GLU A 92 -4.51 -22.51 -8.79
CA GLU A 92 -3.79 -22.13 -7.56
C GLU A 92 -2.82 -20.96 -7.82
N LYS A 93 -2.07 -20.98 -8.93
CA LYS A 93 -1.21 -19.86 -9.33
C LYS A 93 -2.01 -18.58 -9.57
N TYR A 94 -3.16 -18.66 -10.22
CA TYR A 94 -4.05 -17.52 -10.42
C TYR A 94 -4.55 -16.94 -9.09
N LEU A 95 -4.96 -17.79 -8.15
CA LEU A 95 -5.37 -17.35 -6.80
C LEU A 95 -4.20 -16.66 -6.06
N LYS A 96 -2.99 -17.20 -6.15
CA LYS A 96 -1.79 -16.57 -5.57
C LYS A 96 -1.54 -15.18 -6.17
N LYS A 97 -1.72 -15.01 -7.49
CA LYS A 97 -1.62 -13.70 -8.17
C LYS A 97 -2.68 -12.73 -7.66
N VAL A 98 -3.93 -13.18 -7.53
CA VAL A 98 -5.03 -12.35 -6.97
C VAL A 98 -4.76 -11.94 -5.53
N TRP A 99 -4.26 -12.83 -4.70
CA TRP A 99 -3.89 -12.49 -3.31
C TRP A 99 -2.76 -11.46 -3.26
N PHE A 100 -1.73 -11.68 -4.07
CA PHE A 100 -0.55 -10.83 -4.09
C PHE A 100 -0.86 -9.43 -4.60
N ALA A 101 -1.55 -9.31 -5.73
CA ALA A 101 -1.82 -8.05 -6.40
C ALA A 101 -3.01 -7.26 -5.80
N ASN A 102 -3.65 -7.74 -4.73
CA ASN A 102 -4.90 -7.20 -4.20
C ASN A 102 -6.01 -7.12 -5.26
N GLY A 103 -6.07 -8.10 -6.18
CA GLY A 103 -7.08 -8.15 -7.23
C GLY A 103 -6.65 -8.90 -8.48
N ILE A 104 -7.50 -8.81 -9.51
CA ILE A 104 -7.31 -9.51 -10.78
C ILE A 104 -6.38 -8.80 -11.78
N HIS A 105 -5.76 -7.69 -11.40
CA HIS A 105 -4.85 -6.92 -12.24
C HIS A 105 -3.44 -6.96 -11.66
N HIS A 106 -2.46 -6.95 -12.56
CA HIS A 106 -1.05 -6.93 -12.17
C HIS A 106 -0.70 -5.57 -11.54
N HIS A 107 -0.02 -5.61 -10.40
CA HIS A 107 0.26 -4.45 -9.55
C HIS A 107 1.20 -3.39 -10.15
N TYR A 108 1.93 -3.71 -11.25
CA TYR A 108 2.75 -2.74 -11.96
C TYR A 108 2.21 -2.41 -13.36
N SER A 109 1.88 -3.44 -14.17
CA SER A 109 1.41 -3.19 -15.54
C SER A 109 -0.04 -2.74 -15.60
N ASN A 110 -0.81 -2.92 -14.54
CA ASN A 110 -2.27 -2.71 -14.48
C ASN A 110 -3.09 -3.63 -15.40
N ASP A 111 -2.46 -4.59 -16.07
CA ASP A 111 -3.15 -5.50 -16.96
C ASP A 111 -3.89 -6.59 -16.19
N LYS A 112 -5.05 -6.97 -16.71
CA LYS A 112 -5.81 -8.07 -16.14
C LYS A 112 -5.07 -9.40 -16.33
N PHE A 113 -4.98 -10.20 -15.26
CA PHE A 113 -4.46 -11.56 -15.33
C PHE A 113 -5.30 -12.45 -16.24
N VAL A 114 -4.64 -13.13 -17.16
CA VAL A 114 -5.27 -14.14 -18.01
C VAL A 114 -5.18 -15.48 -17.28
N PRO A 115 -6.30 -16.19 -17.03
CA PRO A 115 -6.26 -17.52 -16.45
C PRO A 115 -5.63 -18.53 -17.42
N GLU A 116 -4.73 -19.36 -16.89
CA GLU A 116 -4.07 -20.45 -17.65
C GLU A 116 -4.81 -21.80 -17.55
N PHE A 117 -6.02 -21.78 -16.98
CA PHE A 117 -6.93 -22.92 -16.88
C PHE A 117 -8.21 -22.65 -17.65
N PRO A 118 -8.86 -23.70 -18.24
CA PRO A 118 -10.09 -23.54 -18.99
C PRO A 118 -11.27 -23.08 -18.12
N LYS A 119 -12.18 -22.28 -18.71
CA LYS A 119 -13.43 -21.87 -18.06
C LYS A 119 -14.27 -23.07 -17.62
N GLU A 120 -14.33 -24.09 -18.47
CA GLU A 120 -15.06 -25.33 -18.23
C GLU A 120 -14.51 -26.08 -17.01
N TYR A 121 -13.19 -26.10 -16.83
CA TYR A 121 -12.56 -26.67 -15.64
C TYR A 121 -12.96 -25.90 -14.37
N PHE A 122 -12.87 -24.59 -14.40
CA PHE A 122 -13.29 -23.73 -13.28
C PHE A 122 -14.74 -23.99 -12.86
N LEU A 123 -15.65 -24.04 -13.85
CA LEU A 123 -17.06 -24.31 -13.60
C LEU A 123 -17.28 -25.71 -13.01
N ALA A 124 -16.63 -26.75 -13.57
CA ALA A 124 -16.74 -28.12 -13.07
C ALA A 124 -16.23 -28.24 -11.63
N VAL A 125 -15.10 -27.59 -11.29
CA VAL A 125 -14.59 -27.55 -9.92
C VAL A 125 -15.56 -26.83 -8.98
N ALA A 126 -16.08 -25.66 -9.38
CA ALA A 126 -17.04 -24.92 -8.58
C ALA A 126 -18.38 -25.68 -8.37
N GLU A 127 -18.83 -26.44 -9.36
CA GLU A 127 -20.04 -27.27 -9.28
C GLU A 127 -19.85 -28.54 -8.40
N SER A 128 -18.61 -29.00 -8.24
CA SER A 128 -18.31 -30.14 -7.35
C SER A 128 -18.39 -29.78 -5.85
N ILE A 129 -18.42 -28.49 -5.53
CA ILE A 129 -18.48 -27.99 -4.16
C ILE A 129 -19.93 -27.68 -3.78
N PRO A 130 -20.40 -28.10 -2.58
CA PRO A 130 -21.74 -27.79 -2.11
C PRO A 130 -22.04 -26.29 -2.18
N VAL A 131 -23.20 -25.93 -2.75
CA VAL A 131 -23.59 -24.55 -3.03
C VAL A 131 -23.64 -23.66 -1.79
N GLU A 132 -23.98 -24.24 -0.65
CA GLU A 132 -24.02 -23.58 0.65
C GLU A 132 -22.66 -23.06 1.13
N LYS A 133 -21.56 -23.62 0.62
CA LYS A 133 -20.21 -23.16 0.93
C LYS A 133 -19.92 -21.75 0.35
N PHE A 134 -20.55 -21.41 -0.76
CA PHE A 134 -20.41 -20.10 -1.38
C PHE A 134 -21.30 -19.03 -0.70
N GLY A 135 -22.39 -19.47 -0.03
CA GLY A 135 -23.38 -18.54 0.52
C GLY A 135 -24.20 -17.80 -0.58
N ASP A 136 -25.25 -17.11 -0.16
CA ASP A 136 -26.20 -16.48 -1.09
C ASP A 136 -25.55 -15.37 -1.95
N GLU A 137 -24.68 -14.57 -1.35
CA GLU A 137 -24.02 -13.46 -2.02
C GLU A 137 -23.14 -13.93 -3.20
N LEU A 138 -22.23 -14.88 -2.97
CA LEU A 138 -21.35 -15.38 -4.03
C LEU A 138 -22.10 -16.19 -5.08
N ASN A 139 -23.15 -16.93 -4.68
CA ASN A 139 -24.01 -17.64 -5.62
C ASN A 139 -24.74 -16.68 -6.57
N ALA A 140 -25.23 -15.55 -6.06
CA ALA A 140 -25.85 -14.51 -6.90
C ALA A 140 -24.86 -13.87 -7.88
N LEU A 141 -23.59 -13.80 -7.53
CA LEU A 141 -22.52 -13.18 -8.33
C LEU A 141 -21.75 -14.13 -9.25
N ARG A 142 -22.08 -15.44 -9.28
CA ARG A 142 -21.34 -16.46 -10.08
C ARG A 142 -21.11 -16.05 -11.54
N ALA A 143 -22.13 -15.56 -12.22
CA ALA A 143 -22.02 -15.17 -13.62
C ALA A 143 -21.06 -13.97 -13.78
N VAL A 144 -21.16 -12.99 -12.88
CA VAL A 144 -20.30 -11.79 -12.88
C VAL A 144 -18.84 -12.15 -12.58
N VAL A 145 -18.60 -13.02 -11.60
CA VAL A 145 -17.27 -13.53 -11.26
C VAL A 145 -16.65 -14.25 -12.45
N CYS A 146 -17.43 -15.11 -13.10
CA CYS A 146 -16.97 -15.87 -14.28
C CYS A 146 -16.61 -14.91 -15.44
N GLU A 147 -17.45 -13.91 -15.73
CA GLU A 147 -17.14 -12.90 -16.75
C GLU A 147 -15.94 -12.04 -16.36
N ALA A 148 -15.80 -11.64 -15.10
CA ALA A 148 -14.65 -10.88 -14.62
C ALA A 148 -13.34 -11.63 -14.81
N ILE A 149 -13.33 -12.95 -14.59
CA ILE A 149 -12.13 -13.78 -14.75
C ILE A 149 -11.83 -14.07 -16.22
N PHE A 150 -12.82 -14.54 -17.00
CA PHE A 150 -12.58 -15.18 -18.30
C PHE A 150 -12.82 -14.29 -19.52
N ASN A 151 -13.57 -13.17 -19.41
CA ASN A 151 -13.81 -12.31 -20.56
C ASN A 151 -12.63 -11.35 -20.76
N PRO A 152 -11.79 -11.52 -21.80
CA PRO A 152 -10.59 -10.70 -21.98
C PRO A 152 -10.92 -9.26 -22.40
N GLU A 153 -12.14 -8.99 -22.87
CA GLU A 153 -12.55 -7.66 -23.34
C GLU A 153 -13.09 -6.77 -22.22
N LEU A 154 -13.48 -7.36 -21.08
CA LEU A 154 -13.98 -6.63 -19.93
C LEU A 154 -12.85 -6.35 -18.92
N TYR A 155 -12.82 -5.10 -18.43
CA TYR A 155 -11.94 -4.71 -17.33
C TYR A 155 -10.45 -4.98 -17.62
N LYS A 156 -9.99 -4.65 -18.85
CA LYS A 156 -8.64 -4.99 -19.35
C LYS A 156 -7.52 -4.40 -18.50
N THR A 157 -7.71 -3.19 -18.02
CA THR A 157 -6.69 -2.49 -17.23
C THR A 157 -7.31 -1.85 -15.98
N GLN A 158 -6.60 -1.93 -14.87
CA GLN A 158 -7.02 -1.32 -13.61
C GLN A 158 -7.01 0.20 -13.71
N LEU A 159 -5.93 0.75 -14.25
CA LEU A 159 -5.67 2.17 -14.40
C LEU A 159 -5.31 2.47 -15.85
N ASN A 160 -6.17 3.19 -16.58
CA ASN A 160 -5.89 3.66 -17.93
C ASN A 160 -5.36 5.11 -17.88
N GLN A 161 -4.24 5.35 -18.55
CA GLN A 161 -3.63 6.67 -18.70
C GLN A 161 -3.40 7.04 -20.17
N ALA A 162 -4.07 6.34 -21.11
CA ALA A 162 -3.91 6.57 -22.54
C ALA A 162 -4.51 7.91 -22.97
N GLU A 163 -3.71 8.69 -23.70
CA GLU A 163 -4.14 9.99 -24.21
C GLU A 163 -5.33 9.86 -25.18
N GLY A 164 -6.27 10.79 -25.09
CA GLY A 164 -7.45 10.86 -25.96
C GLY A 164 -8.59 9.90 -25.61
N GLN A 165 -8.51 9.21 -24.49
CA GLN A 165 -9.57 8.37 -23.94
C GLN A 165 -10.20 9.03 -22.69
N ASP A 166 -11.43 8.65 -22.36
CA ASP A 166 -12.02 8.96 -21.05
C ASP A 166 -11.38 8.02 -20.01
N LEU A 167 -10.48 8.56 -19.20
CA LEU A 167 -9.68 7.78 -18.26
C LEU A 167 -10.52 7.14 -17.16
N VAL A 168 -11.66 7.77 -16.81
CA VAL A 168 -12.58 7.30 -15.75
C VAL A 168 -13.35 6.08 -16.21
N THR A 169 -13.97 6.15 -17.39
CA THR A 169 -14.85 5.07 -17.89
C THR A 169 -14.07 3.88 -18.45
N THR A 170 -12.79 4.05 -18.75
CA THR A 170 -11.91 3.00 -19.31
C THR A 170 -11.00 2.35 -18.27
N SER A 171 -10.95 2.85 -17.04
CA SER A 171 -10.28 2.23 -15.89
C SER A 171 -11.22 1.29 -15.14
N ALA A 172 -10.70 0.15 -14.70
CA ALA A 172 -11.51 -0.82 -13.93
C ALA A 172 -11.52 -0.53 -12.42
N ASN A 173 -10.69 0.38 -11.92
CA ASN A 173 -10.69 0.75 -10.50
C ASN A 173 -12.06 1.28 -10.05
N ASN A 174 -12.34 1.19 -8.75
CA ASN A 174 -13.66 1.40 -8.18
C ASN A 174 -13.85 2.78 -7.52
N TYR A 175 -13.17 3.80 -8.03
CA TYR A 175 -13.25 5.17 -7.51
C TYR A 175 -14.43 5.97 -8.06
N TYR A 176 -14.96 5.53 -9.20
CA TYR A 176 -16.02 6.24 -9.95
C TYR A 176 -17.11 5.25 -10.39
N GLU A 177 -18.34 5.72 -10.45
CA GLU A 177 -19.47 4.91 -10.95
C GLU A 177 -20.50 5.77 -11.66
N GLY A 178 -20.77 5.44 -12.93
CA GLY A 178 -21.78 6.12 -13.73
C GLY A 178 -21.42 7.55 -14.16
N VAL A 179 -20.20 8.01 -13.92
CA VAL A 179 -19.69 9.34 -14.30
C VAL A 179 -18.62 9.23 -15.38
N THR A 180 -18.52 10.28 -16.20
CA THR A 180 -17.43 10.49 -17.16
C THR A 180 -16.31 11.33 -16.55
N GLN A 181 -15.13 11.34 -17.16
CA GLN A 181 -14.02 12.19 -16.75
C GLN A 181 -14.43 13.67 -16.66
N ALA A 182 -15.12 14.18 -17.67
CA ALA A 182 -15.55 15.59 -17.71
C ALA A 182 -16.52 15.93 -16.56
N GLU A 183 -17.41 15.02 -16.19
CA GLU A 183 -18.31 15.21 -15.04
C GLU A 183 -17.58 15.21 -13.72
N VAL A 184 -16.55 14.36 -13.55
CA VAL A 184 -15.71 14.34 -12.36
C VAL A 184 -14.93 15.65 -12.22
N GLU A 185 -14.29 16.10 -13.30
CA GLU A 185 -13.51 17.35 -13.31
C GLU A 185 -14.40 18.57 -12.99
N GLU A 186 -15.60 18.64 -13.54
CA GLU A 186 -16.54 19.72 -13.26
C GLU A 186 -17.04 19.69 -11.82
N PHE A 187 -17.38 18.49 -11.31
CA PHE A 187 -17.85 18.32 -9.93
C PHE A 187 -16.84 18.89 -8.93
N TYR A 188 -15.58 18.46 -9.02
CA TYR A 188 -14.56 18.93 -8.09
C TYR A 188 -14.08 20.35 -8.35
N ARG A 189 -14.14 20.84 -9.58
CA ARG A 189 -13.86 22.24 -9.88
C ARG A 189 -14.87 23.17 -9.19
N SER A 190 -16.13 22.75 -9.10
CA SER A 190 -17.18 23.54 -8.44
C SER A 190 -17.01 23.64 -6.92
N MET A 191 -16.24 22.72 -6.30
CA MET A 191 -15.95 22.71 -4.85
C MET A 191 -14.72 23.54 -4.49
N ALA A 192 -13.79 23.74 -5.42
CA ALA A 192 -12.53 24.40 -5.17
C ALA A 192 -12.68 25.92 -5.06
N ASP A 193 -12.12 26.51 -4.00
CA ASP A 193 -11.92 27.96 -3.88
C ASP A 193 -10.46 28.28 -4.21
N PRO A 194 -10.18 28.96 -5.35
CA PRO A 194 -8.81 29.34 -5.71
C PRO A 194 -8.13 30.34 -4.75
N ALA A 195 -8.91 30.98 -3.88
CA ALA A 195 -8.42 31.94 -2.89
C ALA A 195 -8.09 31.26 -1.54
N ASP A 196 -8.46 30.01 -1.36
CA ASP A 196 -8.15 29.27 -0.14
C ASP A 196 -6.65 28.97 -0.04
N PRO A 197 -5.95 29.47 1.01
CA PRO A 197 -4.53 29.19 1.20
C PRO A 197 -4.24 27.78 1.74
N GLU A 198 -5.26 27.10 2.27
CA GLU A 198 -5.17 25.76 2.90
C GLU A 198 -6.21 24.78 2.31
N PRO A 199 -6.21 24.59 0.97
CA PRO A 199 -7.25 23.81 0.33
C PRO A 199 -7.16 22.33 0.72
N VAL A 200 -8.28 21.73 1.09
CA VAL A 200 -8.36 20.30 1.31
C VAL A 200 -8.31 19.53 -0.01
N SER A 201 -7.83 18.30 0.04
CA SER A 201 -7.76 17.39 -1.12
C SER A 201 -9.14 16.81 -1.45
N TYR A 202 -10.04 17.61 -2.02
CA TYR A 202 -11.41 17.20 -2.34
C TYR A 202 -11.44 15.90 -3.13
N GLY A 203 -12.20 14.93 -2.63
CA GLY A 203 -12.37 13.62 -3.25
C GLY A 203 -11.45 12.52 -2.73
N LEU A 204 -10.45 12.85 -1.92
CA LEU A 204 -9.40 11.93 -1.47
C LEU A 204 -9.96 10.63 -0.86
N ASN A 205 -10.98 10.75 0.00
CA ASN A 205 -11.56 9.66 0.78
C ASN A 205 -13.02 9.34 0.38
N SER A 206 -13.31 9.34 -0.90
CA SER A 206 -14.65 9.07 -1.38
C SER A 206 -14.69 8.37 -2.74
N LYS A 207 -15.77 7.65 -3.00
CA LYS A 207 -16.18 7.22 -4.35
C LYS A 207 -17.18 8.23 -4.90
N LEU A 208 -16.98 8.69 -6.13
CA LEU A 208 -17.95 9.55 -6.82
C LEU A 208 -18.91 8.70 -7.64
N VAL A 209 -20.20 8.88 -7.40
CA VAL A 209 -21.26 8.10 -8.07
C VAL A 209 -22.31 9.01 -8.67
N LYS A 210 -22.89 8.56 -9.80
CA LYS A 210 -24.05 9.16 -10.41
C LYS A 210 -25.24 8.23 -10.19
N ASP A 211 -26.23 8.71 -9.45
CA ASP A 211 -27.44 7.95 -9.16
C ASP A 211 -28.33 7.83 -10.39
N GLU A 212 -29.38 7.00 -10.31
CA GLU A 212 -30.34 6.77 -11.41
C GLU A 212 -31.10 8.06 -11.82
N ASP A 213 -31.26 9.01 -10.91
CA ASP A 213 -31.88 10.32 -11.17
C ASP A 213 -30.92 11.33 -11.81
N GLY A 214 -29.67 10.95 -12.06
CA GLY A 214 -28.61 11.78 -12.64
C GLY A 214 -27.86 12.63 -11.63
N THR A 215 -28.18 12.56 -10.34
CA THR A 215 -27.48 13.31 -9.29
C THR A 215 -26.08 12.71 -9.05
N ILE A 216 -25.04 13.57 -9.09
CA ILE A 216 -23.65 13.17 -8.79
C ILE A 216 -23.36 13.50 -7.33
N ARG A 217 -22.84 12.52 -6.58
CA ARG A 217 -22.50 12.67 -5.17
C ARG A 217 -21.34 11.81 -4.74
N GLU A 218 -20.70 12.19 -3.65
CA GLU A 218 -19.67 11.40 -2.99
C GLU A 218 -20.25 10.37 -2.02
N ARG A 219 -19.73 9.16 -2.08
CA ARG A 219 -19.87 8.14 -1.01
C ARG A 219 -18.59 8.15 -0.19
N VAL A 220 -18.61 8.91 0.91
CA VAL A 220 -17.44 9.12 1.76
C VAL A 220 -17.08 7.84 2.51
N TRP A 221 -15.79 7.55 2.60
CA TRP A 221 -15.21 6.42 3.31
C TRP A 221 -14.97 6.80 4.77
N LYS A 222 -15.90 6.40 5.61
CA LYS A 222 -15.92 6.75 7.03
C LYS A 222 -16.79 5.80 7.84
N VAL A 223 -16.78 5.91 9.16
CA VAL A 223 -17.76 5.25 10.04
C VAL A 223 -19.17 5.70 9.65
N GLY A 224 -20.08 4.73 9.46
CA GLY A 224 -21.45 4.97 8.98
C GLY A 224 -21.56 5.31 7.49
N GLY A 225 -20.44 5.33 6.76
CA GLY A 225 -20.39 5.54 5.32
C GLY A 225 -19.95 4.28 4.56
N MET A 226 -19.37 4.48 3.37
CA MET A 226 -18.76 3.39 2.62
C MET A 226 -17.56 2.83 3.39
N TYR A 227 -17.36 1.52 3.36
CA TYR A 227 -16.34 0.76 4.13
C TYR A 227 -16.51 0.79 5.65
N SER A 228 -17.65 1.25 6.21
CA SER A 228 -17.87 1.35 7.67
C SER A 228 -17.46 0.10 8.45
N PRO A 229 -17.80 -1.14 8.06
CA PRO A 229 -17.43 -2.33 8.83
C PRO A 229 -15.92 -2.55 8.98
N ALA A 230 -15.13 -2.15 7.98
CA ALA A 230 -13.67 -2.21 8.05
C ALA A 230 -13.11 -1.03 8.86
N ILE A 231 -13.61 0.18 8.61
CA ILE A 231 -13.17 1.41 9.28
C ILE A 231 -13.49 1.37 10.77
N GLU A 232 -14.63 0.83 11.19
CA GLU A 232 -14.98 0.63 12.61
C GLU A 232 -13.96 -0.28 13.33
N LYS A 233 -13.46 -1.32 12.66
CA LYS A 233 -12.40 -2.18 13.21
C LYS A 233 -11.06 -1.44 13.27
N ILE A 234 -10.73 -0.63 12.27
CA ILE A 234 -9.54 0.22 12.29
C ILE A 234 -9.63 1.17 13.50
N VAL A 235 -10.74 1.87 13.66
CA VAL A 235 -10.98 2.79 14.81
C VAL A 235 -10.86 2.06 16.13
N TYR A 236 -11.46 0.87 16.27
CA TYR A 236 -11.35 0.07 17.49
C TYR A 236 -9.88 -0.19 17.88
N TRP A 237 -9.04 -0.59 16.92
CA TRP A 237 -7.64 -0.85 17.20
C TRP A 237 -6.83 0.42 17.43
N LEU A 238 -7.15 1.52 16.74
CA LEU A 238 -6.55 2.84 16.98
C LEU A 238 -6.88 3.36 18.37
N GLU A 239 -8.09 3.14 18.89
CA GLU A 239 -8.47 3.49 20.28
C GLU A 239 -7.64 2.70 21.31
N LYS A 240 -7.32 1.42 21.02
CA LYS A 240 -6.38 0.64 21.84
C LYS A 240 -4.96 1.18 21.77
N ALA A 241 -4.48 1.52 20.57
CA ALA A 241 -3.18 2.14 20.36
C ALA A 241 -3.07 3.48 21.12
N GLN A 242 -4.11 4.34 21.05
CA GLN A 242 -4.18 5.60 21.77
C GLN A 242 -4.05 5.40 23.28
N GLY A 243 -4.63 4.32 23.83
CA GLY A 243 -4.58 3.99 25.26
C GLY A 243 -3.17 3.73 25.79
N VAL A 244 -2.25 3.27 24.93
CA VAL A 244 -0.84 2.97 25.29
C VAL A 244 0.13 4.01 24.74
N ALA A 245 -0.25 4.82 23.76
CA ALA A 245 0.59 5.88 23.20
C ALA A 245 0.89 6.99 24.22
N GLN A 246 2.02 7.66 24.03
CA GLN A 246 2.40 8.88 24.79
C GLN A 246 2.24 10.12 23.90
N GLU A 247 2.21 11.30 24.50
CA GLU A 247 2.29 12.53 23.73
C GLU A 247 3.68 12.70 23.09
N PRO A 248 3.76 13.25 21.86
CA PRO A 248 2.67 13.83 21.07
C PRO A 248 1.86 12.82 20.24
N GLN A 249 2.32 11.56 20.12
CA GLN A 249 1.70 10.55 19.24
C GLN A 249 0.25 10.22 19.62
N LYS A 250 -0.08 10.29 20.92
CA LYS A 250 -1.44 10.09 21.40
C LYS A 250 -2.43 11.07 20.76
N ALA A 251 -2.03 12.35 20.63
CA ALA A 251 -2.83 13.37 19.96
C ALA A 251 -2.95 13.12 18.44
N THR A 252 -1.90 12.62 17.82
CA THR A 252 -1.90 12.23 16.40
C THR A 252 -2.90 11.09 16.14
N ILE A 253 -2.88 10.05 16.97
CA ILE A 253 -3.84 8.93 16.86
C ILE A 253 -5.28 9.43 17.08
N ALA A 254 -5.51 10.34 18.05
CA ALA A 254 -6.83 10.94 18.27
C ALA A 254 -7.36 11.65 17.01
N ALA A 255 -6.54 12.47 16.37
CA ALA A 255 -6.93 13.19 15.17
C ALA A 255 -7.27 12.22 14.00
N LEU A 256 -6.53 11.11 13.86
CA LEU A 256 -6.83 10.09 12.87
C LEU A 256 -8.16 9.38 13.17
N ILE A 257 -8.46 9.08 14.43
CA ILE A 257 -9.75 8.52 14.84
C ILE A 257 -10.89 9.48 14.51
N ASP A 258 -10.73 10.77 14.77
CA ASP A 258 -11.72 11.80 14.42
C ASP A 258 -11.97 11.81 12.91
N TYR A 259 -10.90 11.84 12.10
CA TYR A 259 -11.01 11.75 10.63
C TYR A 259 -11.81 10.51 10.17
N TYR A 260 -11.50 9.33 10.68
CA TYR A 260 -12.27 8.13 10.30
C TYR A 260 -13.74 8.17 10.73
N LYS A 261 -14.06 8.86 11.82
CA LYS A 261 -15.43 9.04 12.31
C LYS A 261 -16.20 10.09 11.51
N THR A 262 -15.58 11.21 11.18
CA THR A 262 -16.23 12.32 10.47
C THR A 262 -16.18 12.19 8.96
N GLY A 263 -15.06 11.67 8.43
CA GLY A 263 -14.72 11.72 6.99
C GLY A 263 -14.35 13.12 6.52
N ASP A 264 -14.17 14.08 7.43
CA ASP A 264 -13.81 15.46 7.11
C ASP A 264 -12.31 15.56 6.77
N LEU A 265 -11.99 16.14 5.62
CA LEU A 265 -10.62 16.29 5.14
C LEU A 265 -9.82 17.31 5.95
N HIS A 266 -10.46 18.27 6.64
CA HIS A 266 -9.77 19.14 7.60
C HIS A 266 -9.28 18.36 8.84
N ASP A 267 -10.01 17.32 9.27
CA ASP A 267 -9.53 16.41 10.32
C ASP A 267 -8.33 15.59 9.82
N PHE A 268 -8.31 15.22 8.53
CA PHE A 268 -7.16 14.56 7.93
C PHE A 268 -5.93 15.49 7.85
N ASP A 269 -6.12 16.75 7.47
CA ASP A 269 -5.04 17.74 7.47
C ASP A 269 -4.50 17.96 8.88
N ARG A 270 -5.38 18.04 9.89
CA ARG A 270 -4.98 18.11 11.30
C ARG A 270 -4.14 16.91 11.73
N TYR A 271 -4.56 15.70 11.35
CA TYR A 271 -3.77 14.47 11.57
C TYR A 271 -2.38 14.60 10.93
N ASN A 272 -2.29 14.98 9.67
CA ASN A 272 -1.05 15.13 8.94
C ASN A 272 -0.11 16.16 9.61
N ILE A 273 -0.62 17.29 10.05
CA ILE A 273 0.15 18.33 10.75
C ILE A 273 0.72 17.80 12.06
N LEU A 274 -0.10 17.11 12.87
CA LEU A 274 0.35 16.52 14.12
C LEU A 274 1.38 15.43 13.89
N TRP A 275 1.17 14.60 12.87
CA TRP A 275 2.10 13.53 12.48
C TRP A 275 3.46 14.08 12.06
N VAL A 276 3.50 15.11 11.21
CA VAL A 276 4.76 15.75 10.79
C VAL A 276 5.51 16.35 11.97
N ARG A 277 4.80 16.98 12.91
CA ARG A 277 5.38 17.62 14.10
C ARG A 277 5.92 16.64 15.13
N ASP A 278 5.46 15.40 15.10
CA ASP A 278 5.98 14.35 15.98
C ASP A 278 7.34 13.84 15.46
N THR A 279 8.41 14.42 15.96
CA THR A 279 9.79 14.05 15.63
C THR A 279 10.46 13.19 16.71
N VAL A 280 9.77 12.94 17.84
CA VAL A 280 10.37 12.33 19.03
C VAL A 280 9.91 10.90 19.30
N SER A 281 8.75 10.49 18.78
CA SER A 281 8.22 9.14 18.98
C SER A 281 9.11 8.11 18.30
N ASN A 282 9.46 7.05 19.04
CA ASN A 282 10.28 5.94 18.54
C ASN A 282 9.47 5.05 17.59
N VAL A 283 8.25 4.69 17.97
CA VAL A 283 7.29 4.01 17.09
C VAL A 283 6.54 5.05 16.27
N ASP A 284 6.41 4.82 14.98
CA ASP A 284 5.66 5.71 14.07
C ASP A 284 4.75 4.88 13.17
N PHE A 285 3.80 5.52 12.51
CA PHE A 285 2.86 4.84 11.65
C PHE A 285 2.28 5.79 10.59
N VAL A 286 1.88 5.20 9.48
CA VAL A 286 0.99 5.77 8.48
C VAL A 286 -0.26 4.90 8.45
N ASN A 287 -1.44 5.50 8.38
CA ASN A 287 -2.70 4.77 8.24
C ASN A 287 -3.76 5.73 7.68
N GLY A 288 -4.34 5.41 6.54
CA GLY A 288 -5.34 6.26 5.92
C GLY A 288 -5.51 6.03 4.43
N PHE A 289 -6.25 6.94 3.81
CA PHE A 289 -6.35 7.07 2.36
C PHE A 289 -5.28 8.08 1.92
N ILE A 290 -4.16 7.60 1.38
CA ILE A 290 -2.91 8.36 1.28
C ILE A 290 -2.46 8.57 -0.17
N GLU A 291 -2.27 7.48 -0.95
CA GLU A 291 -1.64 7.53 -2.26
C GLU A 291 -2.66 7.62 -3.39
N ASP A 292 -2.55 8.64 -4.22
CA ASP A 292 -3.52 8.96 -5.27
C ASP A 292 -3.10 8.50 -6.69
N TYR A 293 -1.92 7.94 -6.84
CA TYR A 293 -1.44 7.45 -8.14
C TYR A 293 -2.23 6.25 -8.70
N GLY A 294 -3.05 5.58 -7.90
CA GLY A 294 -4.00 4.54 -8.33
C GLY A 294 -5.29 5.09 -8.96
N ASP A 295 -5.50 6.40 -8.92
CA ASP A 295 -6.60 7.09 -9.59
C ASP A 295 -6.13 7.71 -10.91
N PRO A 296 -6.83 7.49 -12.05
CA PRO A 296 -6.44 8.08 -13.32
C PRO A 296 -6.41 9.62 -13.33
N LEU A 297 -7.10 10.26 -12.39
CA LEU A 297 -7.14 11.71 -12.24
C LEU A 297 -6.31 12.23 -11.04
N GLY A 298 -5.61 11.34 -10.31
CA GLY A 298 -4.80 11.70 -9.15
C GLY A 298 -5.60 12.39 -8.04
N ARG A 299 -6.80 11.93 -7.76
CA ARG A 299 -7.72 12.59 -6.84
C ARG A 299 -8.22 11.71 -5.70
N LYS A 300 -8.39 10.44 -5.97
CA LYS A 300 -8.86 9.43 -5.02
C LYS A 300 -7.67 8.67 -4.46
N ALA A 301 -7.62 8.54 -3.13
CA ALA A 301 -6.50 7.86 -2.52
C ALA A 301 -6.78 6.39 -2.22
N SER A 302 -5.80 5.53 -2.49
CA SER A 302 -5.77 4.17 -2.00
C SER A 302 -5.53 4.14 -0.48
N TRP A 303 -6.08 3.12 0.16
CA TRP A 303 -5.85 2.91 1.59
C TRP A 303 -4.50 2.23 1.81
N GLU A 304 -3.70 2.78 2.73
CA GLU A 304 -2.43 2.19 3.12
C GLU A 304 -2.17 2.25 4.62
N SER A 305 -1.26 1.41 5.08
CA SER A 305 -0.72 1.48 6.43
C SER A 305 0.70 0.95 6.49
N LEU A 306 1.54 1.70 7.19
CA LEU A 306 2.89 1.32 7.56
C LEU A 306 3.05 1.49 9.06
N VAL A 307 3.51 0.45 9.77
CA VAL A 307 3.89 0.53 11.19
C VAL A 307 5.38 0.28 11.31
N ASN A 308 6.08 1.16 12.00
CA ASN A 308 7.53 1.13 12.05
C ASN A 308 8.09 1.65 13.39
N PHE A 309 9.38 1.49 13.59
CA PHE A 309 10.10 2.15 14.68
C PHE A 309 11.50 2.56 14.20
N MET A 310 12.08 3.56 14.87
CA MET A 310 13.37 4.12 14.46
C MET A 310 14.50 3.10 14.63
N ASP A 311 15.34 2.97 13.61
CA ASP A 311 16.70 2.46 13.76
C ASP A 311 17.58 3.58 14.31
N LYS A 312 17.87 3.53 15.60
CA LYS A 312 18.60 4.60 16.31
C LYS A 312 20.04 4.76 15.83
N GLU A 313 20.68 3.66 15.46
CA GLU A 313 22.06 3.69 14.97
C GLU A 313 22.11 4.31 13.57
N ALA A 314 21.24 3.87 12.68
CA ALA A 314 21.14 4.43 11.35
C ALA A 314 20.67 5.90 11.38
N CYS A 315 19.73 6.27 12.25
CA CYS A 315 19.32 7.67 12.42
C CYS A 315 20.48 8.58 12.84
N HIS A 316 21.36 8.11 13.73
CA HIS A 316 22.54 8.90 14.12
C HIS A 316 23.46 9.18 12.92
N ARG A 317 23.63 8.22 12.02
CA ARG A 317 24.39 8.45 10.77
C ARG A 317 23.74 9.51 9.86
N THR A 318 22.41 9.53 9.78
CA THR A 318 21.66 10.48 8.96
C THR A 318 21.52 11.87 9.57
N GLU A 319 21.71 12.03 10.88
CA GLU A 319 21.71 13.34 11.56
C GLU A 319 22.73 14.30 10.93
N VAL A 320 23.94 13.80 10.63
CA VAL A 320 24.97 14.60 9.97
C VAL A 320 24.52 15.13 8.61
N ILE A 321 23.78 14.34 7.84
CA ILE A 321 23.23 14.75 6.54
C ILE A 321 22.13 15.80 6.75
N SER A 322 21.23 15.56 7.71
CA SER A 322 20.13 16.48 8.03
C SER A 322 20.62 17.85 8.53
N GLU A 323 21.65 17.87 9.37
CA GLU A 323 22.28 19.10 9.85
C GLU A 323 22.93 19.93 8.72
N ASN A 324 23.34 19.26 7.65
CA ASN A 324 23.95 19.89 6.48
C ASN A 324 22.96 20.07 5.30
N ALA A 325 21.66 19.89 5.51
CA ALA A 325 20.66 19.95 4.44
C ALA A 325 20.67 21.28 3.66
N GLN A 326 20.89 22.42 4.33
CA GLN A 326 21.03 23.73 3.67
C GLN A 326 22.26 23.79 2.78
N TRP A 327 23.38 23.21 3.22
CA TRP A 327 24.59 23.15 2.40
C TRP A 327 24.36 22.36 1.11
N PHE A 328 23.67 21.22 1.18
CA PHE A 328 23.32 20.43 -0.01
C PHE A 328 22.40 21.20 -0.96
N GLU A 329 21.41 21.92 -0.44
CA GLU A 329 20.51 22.77 -1.25
C GLU A 329 21.30 23.86 -1.97
N ASP A 330 22.19 24.56 -1.26
CA ASP A 330 22.99 25.66 -1.79
C ASP A 330 24.00 25.22 -2.86
N HIS A 331 24.46 23.96 -2.80
CA HIS A 331 25.42 23.36 -3.73
C HIS A 331 24.78 22.40 -4.74
N SER A 332 23.44 22.29 -4.75
CA SER A 332 22.75 21.44 -5.70
C SER A 332 22.99 21.91 -7.15
N PRO A 333 23.00 21.01 -8.17
CA PRO A 333 23.18 21.38 -9.57
C PRO A 333 21.93 22.04 -10.19
N VAL A 334 21.07 22.63 -9.39
CA VAL A 334 19.85 23.32 -9.78
C VAL A 334 20.14 24.81 -9.90
N ASP A 335 19.52 25.52 -10.87
CA ASP A 335 19.63 27.00 -10.99
C ASP A 335 19.23 27.65 -9.66
N SER A 336 20.02 28.66 -9.29
CA SER A 336 19.86 29.39 -8.02
C SER A 336 18.47 30.01 -7.83
N ALA A 337 17.75 30.28 -8.92
CA ALA A 337 16.38 30.80 -8.90
C ALA A 337 15.37 29.78 -8.32
N TYR A 338 15.68 28.48 -8.38
CA TYR A 338 14.84 27.41 -7.88
C TYR A 338 15.30 26.80 -6.55
N ARG A 339 16.47 27.26 -6.03
CA ARG A 339 16.97 26.80 -4.74
C ARG A 339 16.18 27.37 -3.58
N LYS A 340 15.90 26.56 -2.57
CA LYS A 340 15.25 27.02 -1.35
C LYS A 340 16.21 27.88 -0.54
N LYS A 341 15.81 29.12 -0.24
CA LYS A 341 16.61 30.05 0.59
C LYS A 341 16.81 29.53 2.01
N VAL A 342 15.87 28.77 2.50
CA VAL A 342 15.91 28.10 3.82
C VAL A 342 15.29 26.74 3.69
N VAL A 343 16.03 25.71 4.02
CA VAL A 343 15.52 24.33 4.16
C VAL A 343 14.90 24.21 5.54
N LYS A 344 13.60 23.92 5.60
CA LYS A 344 12.85 23.79 6.86
C LYS A 344 12.18 22.42 6.96
N GLY A 345 12.15 21.89 8.17
CA GLY A 345 11.20 20.83 8.57
C GLY A 345 11.37 19.50 7.84
N VAL A 346 12.52 19.25 7.21
CA VAL A 346 12.80 17.91 6.66
C VAL A 346 13.35 17.04 7.77
N SER A 347 12.60 16.01 8.15
CA SER A 347 13.05 14.98 9.07
C SER A 347 13.41 13.75 8.25
N ALA A 348 14.68 13.46 8.10
CA ALA A 348 15.16 12.20 7.52
C ALA A 348 15.33 11.17 8.64
N LYS A 349 14.61 10.05 8.53
CA LYS A 349 14.68 8.95 9.50
C LYS A 349 14.96 7.64 8.77
N VAL A 350 15.74 6.79 9.39
CA VAL A 350 15.87 5.38 9.01
C VAL A 350 15.03 4.56 9.97
N ILE A 351 14.20 3.67 9.42
CA ILE A 351 13.25 2.89 10.19
C ILE A 351 13.31 1.41 9.87
N THR A 352 12.86 0.63 10.84
CA THR A 352 12.52 -0.78 10.68
C THR A 352 11.01 -0.91 10.54
N ALA A 353 10.54 -1.39 9.38
CA ALA A 353 9.14 -1.71 9.17
C ALA A 353 8.75 -2.95 9.98
N ALA A 354 7.67 -2.84 10.76
CA ALA A 354 7.10 -3.93 11.52
C ALA A 354 5.85 -4.53 10.85
N MET A 355 5.06 -3.69 10.14
CA MET A 355 3.87 -4.12 9.42
C MET A 355 3.64 -3.22 8.21
N LEU A 356 3.25 -3.83 7.10
CA LEU A 356 2.88 -3.21 5.85
C LEU A 356 1.45 -3.63 5.49
N GLY A 357 0.60 -2.71 5.08
CA GLY A 357 -0.80 -2.99 4.74
C GLY A 357 -1.31 -2.11 3.61
N GLY A 358 -2.37 -2.56 2.94
CA GLY A 358 -2.98 -1.83 1.84
C GLY A 358 -2.04 -1.63 0.66
N ASP A 359 -1.85 -0.39 0.24
CA ASP A 359 -1.02 -0.04 -0.92
C ASP A 359 0.50 -0.26 -0.70
N CYS A 360 0.96 -0.28 0.56
CA CYS A 360 2.31 -0.73 0.90
C CYS A 360 2.58 -2.22 0.56
N TYR A 361 1.58 -2.94 0.11
CA TYR A 361 1.65 -4.32 -0.32
C TYR A 361 0.81 -4.47 -1.61
N PRO A 362 1.31 -5.01 -2.69
CA PRO A 362 2.49 -5.84 -2.91
C PRO A 362 3.78 -5.09 -3.26
N ALA A 363 3.67 -3.84 -3.75
CA ALA A 363 4.82 -3.02 -4.12
C ALA A 363 5.35 -2.32 -2.86
N THR A 364 6.12 -3.05 -2.06
CA THR A 364 6.65 -2.54 -0.79
C THR A 364 7.59 -1.37 -1.01
N PRO A 365 7.32 -0.19 -0.41
CA PRO A 365 8.19 0.98 -0.54
C PRO A 365 9.53 0.75 0.17
N ILE A 366 10.60 1.29 -0.40
CA ILE A 366 11.93 1.37 0.24
C ILE A 366 12.10 2.69 1.01
N GLY A 367 11.17 3.60 0.83
CA GLY A 367 11.10 4.88 1.54
C GLY A 367 9.79 5.59 1.27
N ILE A 368 9.44 6.53 2.14
CA ILE A 368 8.25 7.37 2.03
C ILE A 368 8.60 8.83 2.25
N ASN A 369 7.81 9.74 1.67
CA ASN A 369 7.94 11.18 1.88
C ASN A 369 6.55 11.81 1.94
N LEU A 370 5.98 11.93 3.13
CA LEU A 370 4.61 12.33 3.41
C LEU A 370 4.53 13.58 4.30
N PRO A 371 3.39 14.29 4.31
CA PRO A 371 2.15 14.07 3.58
C PRO A 371 2.23 14.51 2.11
N ASN A 372 1.24 14.08 1.30
CA ASN A 372 1.10 14.48 -0.11
C ASN A 372 0.32 15.81 -0.30
N VAL A 373 0.25 16.66 0.72
CA VAL A 373 -0.49 17.93 0.73
C VAL A 373 0.49 19.10 0.66
N ASP A 374 0.54 19.80 -0.46
CA ASP A 374 1.57 20.83 -0.76
C ASP A 374 1.61 21.97 0.27
N TRP A 375 0.46 22.51 0.69
CA TRP A 375 0.45 23.58 1.66
C TRP A 375 0.95 23.14 3.04
N ILE A 376 0.63 21.89 3.47
CA ILE A 376 1.14 21.32 4.72
C ILE A 376 2.66 21.15 4.62
N ARG A 377 3.16 20.61 3.51
CA ARG A 377 4.60 20.46 3.28
C ARG A 377 5.33 21.81 3.33
N LYS A 378 4.72 22.84 2.78
CA LYS A 378 5.28 24.20 2.76
C LYS A 378 5.31 24.83 4.15
N GLU A 379 4.22 24.76 4.91
CA GLU A 379 4.06 25.48 6.18
C GLU A 379 4.53 24.66 7.40
N HIS A 380 4.42 23.32 7.34
CA HIS A 380 4.71 22.42 8.46
C HIS A 380 5.87 21.45 8.19
N GLY A 381 6.26 21.25 6.92
CA GLY A 381 7.31 20.32 6.51
C GLY A 381 6.78 18.93 6.12
N SER A 382 7.71 17.99 6.02
CA SER A 382 7.43 16.60 5.67
C SER A 382 8.34 15.64 6.42
N LYS A 383 7.92 14.38 6.57
CA LYS A 383 8.80 13.30 7.00
C LYS A 383 9.30 12.54 5.78
N SER A 384 10.63 12.45 5.65
CA SER A 384 11.30 11.57 4.69
C SER A 384 11.89 10.38 5.47
N VAL A 385 11.52 9.18 5.06
CA VAL A 385 11.83 7.96 5.80
C VAL A 385 12.41 6.93 4.84
N THR A 386 13.53 6.32 5.20
CA THR A 386 14.11 5.17 4.51
C THR A 386 13.78 3.90 5.29
N ILE A 387 13.35 2.84 4.59
CA ILE A 387 12.93 1.57 5.20
C ILE A 387 14.05 0.55 5.05
N ASP A 388 14.95 0.51 6.02
CA ASP A 388 16.22 -0.20 5.94
C ASP A 388 16.04 -1.72 5.82
N ASN A 389 15.22 -2.34 6.67
CA ASN A 389 15.03 -3.78 6.64
C ASN A 389 14.35 -4.30 5.36
N ILE A 390 13.58 -3.48 4.68
CA ILE A 390 13.00 -3.81 3.37
C ILE A 390 14.08 -3.71 2.29
N THR A 391 14.86 -2.63 2.28
CA THR A 391 16.01 -2.46 1.37
C THR A 391 17.00 -3.62 1.53
N TYR A 392 17.29 -4.00 2.79
CA TYR A 392 18.15 -5.15 3.08
C TYR A 392 17.58 -6.47 2.53
N ALA A 393 16.28 -6.73 2.71
CA ALA A 393 15.63 -7.94 2.19
C ALA A 393 15.70 -8.01 0.64
N TYR A 394 15.50 -6.88 -0.04
CA TYR A 394 15.67 -6.80 -1.50
C TYR A 394 17.11 -7.12 -1.91
N ALA A 395 18.11 -6.55 -1.23
CA ALA A 395 19.51 -6.81 -1.52
C ALA A 395 19.86 -8.30 -1.34
N GLN A 396 19.38 -8.95 -0.27
CA GLN A 396 19.60 -10.38 -0.03
C GLN A 396 18.91 -11.28 -1.08
N ALA A 397 17.75 -10.86 -1.58
CA ALA A 397 16.99 -11.62 -2.59
C ALA A 397 17.48 -11.38 -4.03
N ALA A 398 18.32 -10.36 -4.27
CA ALA A 398 18.79 -9.96 -5.60
C ALA A 398 19.99 -10.76 -6.12
N HIS A 399 20.60 -11.63 -5.27
CA HIS A 399 21.79 -12.39 -5.68
C HIS A 399 21.52 -13.27 -6.91
N GLY A 400 22.20 -12.97 -8.02
CA GLY A 400 22.15 -13.71 -9.26
C GLY A 400 21.12 -13.26 -10.28
N ASP A 401 20.29 -12.24 -9.96
CA ASP A 401 19.20 -11.77 -10.82
C ASP A 401 19.24 -10.23 -10.93
N GLY A 402 20.18 -9.65 -11.62
CA GLY A 402 20.22 -8.21 -11.69
C GLY A 402 20.79 -7.65 -13.00
N PHE A 403 20.39 -6.41 -13.31
CA PHE A 403 20.92 -5.65 -14.45
C PHE A 403 22.46 -5.65 -14.48
N LEU A 404 23.09 -5.54 -13.31
CA LEU A 404 24.56 -5.55 -13.20
C LEU A 404 25.16 -6.90 -13.61
N GLU A 405 24.54 -8.02 -13.23
CA GLU A 405 25.03 -9.35 -13.59
C GLU A 405 24.79 -9.69 -15.05
N GLU A 406 23.69 -9.20 -15.61
CA GLU A 406 23.33 -9.42 -17.01
C GLU A 406 24.17 -8.55 -17.98
N PHE A 407 24.42 -7.29 -17.62
CA PHE A 407 25.02 -6.30 -18.51
C PHE A 407 26.46 -5.92 -18.18
N MET A 408 26.97 -6.20 -16.98
CA MET A 408 28.36 -5.94 -16.63
C MET A 408 29.25 -7.12 -16.97
N LEU A 409 29.90 -7.03 -18.13
CA LEU A 409 30.73 -8.10 -18.67
C LEU A 409 32.16 -8.09 -18.16
N ARG A 410 32.67 -6.96 -17.64
CA ARG A 410 34.06 -6.83 -17.19
C ARG A 410 34.20 -7.12 -15.68
N PRO A 411 35.08 -8.07 -15.29
CA PRO A 411 35.28 -8.41 -13.86
C PRO A 411 35.70 -7.21 -12.98
N GLU A 412 36.53 -6.32 -13.53
CA GLU A 412 37.01 -5.12 -12.83
C GLU A 412 35.90 -4.12 -12.51
N ASP A 413 34.84 -4.04 -13.33
CA ASP A 413 33.69 -3.18 -13.06
C ASP A 413 32.80 -3.77 -11.96
N ARG A 414 32.67 -5.11 -11.91
CA ARG A 414 31.99 -5.82 -10.81
C ARG A 414 32.72 -5.60 -9.50
N GLU A 415 34.05 -5.77 -9.46
CA GLU A 415 34.87 -5.54 -8.26
C GLU A 415 34.74 -4.10 -7.76
N ARG A 416 34.64 -3.12 -8.66
CA ARG A 416 34.41 -1.72 -8.31
C ARG A 416 33.03 -1.50 -7.68
N ILE A 417 31.99 -2.10 -8.22
CA ILE A 417 30.63 -1.98 -7.67
C ILE A 417 30.54 -2.69 -6.31
N ASP A 418 31.05 -3.90 -6.19
CA ASP A 418 31.09 -4.62 -4.91
C ASP A 418 31.84 -3.83 -3.83
N LYS A 419 32.87 -3.07 -4.24
CA LYS A 419 33.65 -2.25 -3.32
C LYS A 419 32.98 -0.93 -2.95
N TYR A 420 32.34 -0.26 -3.91
CA TYR A 420 31.81 1.10 -3.74
C TYR A 420 30.28 1.14 -3.62
N GLY A 421 29.56 0.14 -4.09
CA GLY A 421 28.12 -0.01 -3.91
C GLY A 421 27.77 -0.10 -2.42
N LYS A 422 28.53 -0.90 -1.66
CA LYS A 422 28.38 -0.99 -0.20
C LYS A 422 28.61 0.32 0.54
N LEU A 423 29.41 1.24 -0.02
CA LEU A 423 29.63 2.57 0.54
C LEU A 423 28.53 3.57 0.18
N ALA A 424 27.73 3.26 -0.83
CA ALA A 424 26.58 4.07 -1.22
C ALA A 424 25.30 3.65 -0.47
N ASP A 425 25.28 2.40 0.03
CA ASP A 425 24.17 1.87 0.85
C ASP A 425 24.34 2.20 2.35
N ASP A 426 25.54 2.52 2.80
CA ASP A 426 25.89 3.02 4.13
C ASP A 426 25.81 4.58 4.16
#